data_843780300377ccbf7a614ac5624d5f50
#
_entry.id   843780300377ccbf7a614ac5624d5f50
#
_cell.length_a   1.000
_cell.length_b   1.000
_cell.length_c   1.000
_cell.angle_alpha   90.00
_cell.angle_beta   90.00
_cell.angle_gamma   90.00
#
_symmetry.space_group_name_H-M   'P 1'
#
loop_
_entity.id
_entity.type
_entity.pdbx_description
1 polymer ?
#
loop_
_entity_poly.entity_id
_entity_poly.type
_entity_poly.pdbx_seq_one_letter_code
_entity_poly.pdbx_strand_id
1 'polypeptide(L)'
;AQESRGLGDVYKRQAMTGANFAVASTGEIVVCTNEGNADMGVSQPKLQIAAFGMEKIVPDRESLAVFTRLLARSATGQPVTTYTSHFRKPREGGEFHIIIVDNGRSKILADRKHIKTLNCIRCGACMNTCPVYRRSGGYSYTYFIPGPIGINLGMLKAPLHYYDNVSACSLCYSCSDVCPVKVDLAEQIYLWRQDLDKLGKADAMKKIMSGGMEFAMNRPWAFNTAMDLAPVGGEVLRMMGVTWGKGRDLPKFAKENFNEMWKKGKVK
;
A
#
# COMPACT_ATOMS: atom_id res chain seq x y z
N ALA A 1 -8.19 -23.35 -6.37
CA ALA A 1 -7.75 -24.06 -7.58
C ALA A 1 -8.81 -25.11 -7.93
N GLN A 2 -9.32 -25.05 -9.13
CA GLN A 2 -10.27 -26.05 -9.60
C GLN A 2 -9.44 -27.25 -10.05
N GLU A 3 -9.55 -28.34 -9.31
CA GLU A 3 -8.89 -29.58 -9.67
C GLU A 3 -9.36 -30.06 -11.03
N SER A 4 -8.42 -30.42 -11.88
CA SER A 4 -8.71 -31.15 -13.12
C SER A 4 -9.38 -32.48 -12.77
N ARG A 5 -10.58 -32.73 -13.28
CA ARG A 5 -11.37 -33.90 -12.95
C ARG A 5 -11.48 -34.91 -14.11
N GLY A 6 -10.36 -35.22 -14.70
CA GLY A 6 -10.27 -36.32 -15.68
C GLY A 6 -11.11 -36.10 -16.93
N LEU A 7 -12.05 -37.01 -17.22
CA LEU A 7 -12.84 -36.98 -18.46
C LEU A 7 -13.60 -35.68 -18.75
N GLY A 8 -13.90 -34.89 -17.70
CA GLY A 8 -14.52 -33.58 -17.87
C GLY A 8 -13.67 -32.58 -18.67
N ASP A 9 -12.35 -32.71 -18.67
CA ASP A 9 -11.43 -31.84 -19.40
C ASP A 9 -11.41 -32.09 -20.90
N VAL A 10 -11.70 -33.31 -21.33
CA VAL A 10 -11.75 -33.71 -22.76
C VAL A 10 -12.88 -32.98 -23.50
N TYR A 11 -13.96 -32.61 -22.83
CA TYR A 11 -15.11 -31.95 -23.43
C TYR A 11 -15.04 -30.42 -23.33
N LYS A 12 -14.03 -29.84 -22.71
CA LYS A 12 -13.88 -28.40 -22.63
C LYS A 12 -13.62 -27.80 -24.02
N ARG A 13 -14.40 -26.78 -24.36
CA ARG A 13 -14.26 -26.03 -25.61
C ARG A 13 -13.32 -24.85 -25.49
N GLN A 14 -13.09 -24.36 -24.27
CA GLN A 14 -12.26 -23.21 -23.97
C GLN A 14 -11.48 -23.42 -22.69
N ALA A 15 -10.28 -22.84 -22.62
CA ALA A 15 -9.46 -22.77 -21.43
C ALA A 15 -9.13 -21.32 -21.11
N MET A 16 -9.21 -20.98 -19.83
CA MET A 16 -8.75 -19.69 -19.33
C MET A 16 -7.67 -19.92 -18.27
N THR A 17 -6.49 -19.32 -18.49
CA THR A 17 -5.34 -19.46 -17.62
C THR A 17 -4.81 -18.10 -17.18
N GLY A 18 -4.14 -18.04 -16.03
CA GLY A 18 -3.21 -16.97 -15.72
C GLY A 18 -1.90 -17.10 -16.49
N ALA A 19 -0.98 -16.18 -16.25
CA ALA A 19 0.40 -16.32 -16.69
C ALA A 19 1.35 -15.93 -15.56
N ASN A 20 2.50 -16.61 -15.50
CA ASN A 20 3.60 -16.21 -14.65
C ASN A 20 4.38 -15.04 -15.28
N PHE A 21 4.62 -15.15 -16.60
CA PHE A 21 5.31 -14.11 -17.36
C PHE A 21 4.72 -13.98 -18.78
N ALA A 22 4.92 -12.80 -19.38
CA ALA A 22 4.67 -12.54 -20.79
C ALA A 22 5.91 -11.85 -21.37
N VAL A 23 6.43 -12.34 -22.50
CA VAL A 23 7.64 -11.80 -23.12
C VAL A 23 7.26 -10.81 -24.21
N ALA A 24 7.58 -9.53 -24.02
CA ALA A 24 7.17 -8.46 -24.92
C ALA A 24 7.78 -8.62 -26.33
N SER A 25 9.05 -9.03 -26.44
CA SER A 25 9.76 -9.17 -27.73
C SER A 25 9.22 -10.29 -28.61
N THR A 26 8.58 -11.31 -28.02
CA THR A 26 8.12 -12.51 -28.77
C THR A 26 6.61 -12.73 -28.73
N GLY A 27 5.90 -12.03 -27.82
CA GLY A 27 4.48 -12.23 -27.57
C GLY A 27 4.14 -13.56 -26.89
N GLU A 28 5.13 -14.29 -26.38
CA GLU A 28 4.89 -15.58 -25.73
C GLU A 28 4.42 -15.39 -24.28
N ILE A 29 3.52 -16.28 -23.86
CA ILE A 29 3.03 -16.39 -22.51
C ILE A 29 3.68 -17.60 -21.84
N VAL A 30 4.16 -17.42 -20.61
CA VAL A 30 4.86 -18.46 -19.86
C VAL A 30 4.05 -18.81 -18.61
N VAL A 31 3.77 -20.10 -18.46
CA VAL A 31 3.08 -20.66 -17.30
C VAL A 31 3.99 -21.69 -16.64
N CYS A 32 4.20 -21.52 -15.34
CA CYS A 32 5.03 -22.39 -14.52
C CYS A 32 4.15 -23.16 -13.53
N THR A 33 4.18 -24.49 -13.60
CA THR A 33 3.44 -25.37 -12.69
C THR A 33 4.28 -26.57 -12.27
N ASN A 34 3.88 -27.25 -11.20
CA ASN A 34 4.50 -28.52 -10.79
C ASN A 34 3.65 -29.74 -11.16
N GLU A 35 2.35 -29.55 -11.39
CA GLU A 35 1.38 -30.61 -11.62
C GLU A 35 0.99 -30.79 -13.11
N GLY A 36 1.42 -29.89 -13.99
CA GLY A 36 1.05 -29.89 -15.41
C GLY A 36 -0.42 -29.60 -15.68
N ASN A 37 -1.15 -29.10 -14.69
CA ASN A 37 -2.59 -28.83 -14.78
C ASN A 37 -2.93 -27.77 -15.84
N ALA A 38 -2.11 -26.73 -15.98
CA ALA A 38 -2.29 -25.72 -17.02
C ALA A 38 -2.09 -26.31 -18.41
N ASP A 39 -1.07 -27.16 -18.60
CA ASP A 39 -0.76 -27.80 -19.86
C ASP A 39 -1.89 -28.71 -20.30
N MET A 40 -2.40 -29.54 -19.38
CA MET A 40 -3.59 -30.35 -19.64
C MET A 40 -4.81 -29.53 -20.00
N GLY A 41 -5.03 -28.43 -19.24
CA GLY A 41 -6.17 -27.53 -19.46
C GLY A 41 -6.19 -26.87 -20.83
N VAL A 42 -5.04 -26.53 -21.39
CA VAL A 42 -4.90 -25.89 -22.71
C VAL A 42 -4.64 -26.84 -23.87
N SER A 43 -4.34 -28.10 -23.58
CA SER A 43 -3.99 -29.08 -24.62
C SER A 43 -5.17 -29.51 -25.49
N GLN A 44 -6.39 -29.48 -25.00
CA GLN A 44 -7.59 -29.96 -25.68
C GLN A 44 -8.46 -28.83 -26.30
N PRO A 45 -8.70 -27.69 -25.63
CA PRO A 45 -9.61 -26.66 -26.13
C PRO A 45 -9.10 -26.01 -27.42
N LYS A 46 -10.04 -25.61 -28.29
CA LYS A 46 -9.74 -24.80 -29.48
C LYS A 46 -9.52 -23.33 -29.13
N LEU A 47 -10.18 -22.82 -28.06
CA LEU A 47 -10.06 -21.47 -27.60
C LEU A 47 -9.23 -21.43 -26.29
N GLN A 48 -8.11 -20.73 -26.32
CA GLN A 48 -7.29 -20.44 -25.17
C GLN A 48 -7.32 -18.94 -24.84
N ILE A 49 -7.55 -18.60 -23.59
CA ILE A 49 -7.51 -17.21 -23.08
C ILE A 49 -6.47 -17.15 -21.97
N ALA A 50 -5.45 -16.30 -22.12
CA ALA A 50 -4.48 -16.01 -21.08
C ALA A 50 -4.76 -14.62 -20.49
N ALA A 51 -5.11 -14.54 -19.19
CA ALA A 51 -5.41 -13.28 -18.50
C ALA A 51 -4.41 -13.03 -17.39
N PHE A 52 -3.71 -11.88 -17.41
CA PHE A 52 -2.69 -11.56 -16.41
C PHE A 52 -2.52 -10.05 -16.22
N GLY A 53 -1.98 -9.66 -15.07
CA GLY A 53 -1.64 -8.27 -14.81
C GLY A 53 -0.42 -7.80 -15.61
N MET A 54 -0.41 -6.54 -16.01
CA MET A 54 0.69 -5.95 -16.79
C MET A 54 2.06 -6.07 -16.10
N GLU A 55 2.10 -6.27 -14.79
CA GLU A 55 3.32 -6.50 -14.00
C GLU A 55 4.03 -7.83 -14.31
N LYS A 56 3.39 -8.70 -15.10
CA LYS A 56 3.98 -9.98 -15.55
C LYS A 56 4.78 -9.86 -16.85
N ILE A 57 4.79 -8.69 -17.46
CA ILE A 57 5.50 -8.47 -18.73
C ILE A 57 6.99 -8.30 -18.45
N VAL A 58 7.80 -9.09 -19.17
CA VAL A 58 9.25 -8.98 -19.21
C VAL A 58 9.70 -8.60 -20.62
N PRO A 59 10.80 -7.86 -20.79
CA PRO A 59 11.18 -7.33 -22.10
C PRO A 59 11.57 -8.44 -23.11
N ASP A 60 12.34 -9.42 -22.65
CA ASP A 60 12.98 -10.43 -23.49
C ASP A 60 13.13 -11.78 -22.78
N ARG A 61 13.65 -12.76 -23.51
CA ARG A 61 13.90 -14.11 -22.99
C ARG A 61 15.10 -14.20 -22.03
N GLU A 62 16.04 -13.29 -22.11
CA GLU A 62 17.18 -13.23 -21.19
C GLU A 62 16.70 -12.82 -19.80
N SER A 63 15.88 -11.79 -19.73
CA SER A 63 15.19 -11.41 -18.49
C SER A 63 14.30 -12.53 -17.96
N LEU A 64 13.55 -13.21 -18.82
CA LEU A 64 12.73 -14.35 -18.43
C LEU A 64 13.58 -15.47 -17.80
N ALA A 65 14.75 -15.77 -18.35
CA ALA A 65 15.64 -16.82 -17.83
C ALA A 65 16.08 -16.53 -16.38
N VAL A 66 16.27 -15.27 -16.01
CA VAL A 66 16.56 -14.87 -14.63
C VAL A 66 15.35 -15.15 -13.73
N PHE A 67 14.17 -14.71 -14.13
CA PHE A 67 12.96 -14.86 -13.33
C PHE A 67 12.53 -16.31 -13.16
N THR A 68 12.64 -17.15 -14.19
CA THR A 68 12.30 -18.57 -14.08
C THR A 68 13.21 -19.33 -13.12
N ARG A 69 14.50 -18.97 -13.05
CA ARG A 69 15.43 -19.52 -12.04
C ARG A 69 15.08 -19.07 -10.60
N LEU A 70 14.59 -17.85 -10.44
CA LEU A 70 14.25 -17.30 -9.13
C LEU A 70 12.88 -17.78 -8.64
N LEU A 71 11.91 -17.97 -9.55
CA LEU A 71 10.53 -18.27 -9.20
C LEU A 71 10.40 -19.50 -8.31
N ALA A 72 10.88 -20.65 -8.77
CA ALA A 72 10.77 -21.90 -8.04
C ALA A 72 11.56 -21.88 -6.73
N ARG A 73 12.73 -21.27 -6.73
CA ARG A 73 13.58 -21.12 -5.53
C ARG A 73 12.93 -20.25 -4.47
N SER A 74 12.29 -19.16 -4.88
CA SER A 74 11.60 -18.26 -3.95
C SER A 74 10.31 -18.84 -3.39
N ALA A 75 9.59 -19.63 -4.17
CA ALA A 75 8.29 -20.17 -3.79
C ALA A 75 8.41 -21.46 -2.97
N THR A 76 9.23 -22.40 -3.41
CA THR A 76 9.27 -23.77 -2.87
C THR A 76 10.68 -24.31 -2.60
N GLY A 77 11.73 -23.52 -2.85
CA GLY A 77 13.11 -23.96 -2.72
C GLY A 77 13.60 -24.90 -3.84
N GLN A 78 12.78 -25.13 -4.86
CA GLN A 78 13.14 -25.97 -6.02
C GLN A 78 14.11 -25.23 -6.94
N PRO A 79 15.04 -25.93 -7.61
CA PRO A 79 15.92 -25.31 -8.61
C PRO A 79 15.17 -24.81 -9.85
N VAL A 80 14.08 -25.48 -10.24
CA VAL A 80 13.22 -25.16 -11.38
C VAL A 80 11.83 -25.77 -11.16
N THR A 81 10.77 -25.20 -11.76
CA THR A 81 9.45 -25.83 -11.80
C THR A 81 9.44 -27.05 -12.71
N THR A 82 8.60 -28.04 -12.41
CA THR A 82 8.48 -29.28 -13.21
C THR A 82 8.06 -28.97 -14.65
N TYR A 83 7.11 -28.04 -14.79
CA TYR A 83 6.63 -27.60 -16.11
C TYR A 83 6.85 -26.09 -16.24
N THR A 84 7.52 -25.69 -17.31
CA THR A 84 7.67 -24.28 -17.73
C THR A 84 7.25 -24.21 -19.19
N SER A 85 5.98 -23.92 -19.42
CA SER A 85 5.34 -24.02 -20.71
C SER A 85 5.23 -22.67 -21.39
N HIS A 86 5.60 -22.63 -22.67
CA HIS A 86 5.63 -21.43 -23.48
C HIS A 86 4.53 -21.48 -24.54
N PHE A 87 3.55 -20.60 -24.48
CA PHE A 87 2.46 -20.50 -25.44
C PHE A 87 2.67 -19.26 -26.31
N ARG A 88 2.90 -19.47 -27.61
CA ARG A 88 3.23 -18.39 -28.55
C ARG A 88 2.18 -18.21 -29.64
N LYS A 89 1.51 -19.28 -30.00
CA LYS A 89 0.52 -19.30 -31.08
C LYS A 89 -0.62 -20.27 -30.73
N PRO A 90 -1.80 -20.08 -31.32
CA PRO A 90 -2.89 -21.02 -31.16
C PRO A 90 -2.54 -22.38 -31.72
N ARG A 91 -3.30 -23.39 -31.31
CA ARG A 91 -3.30 -24.71 -31.95
C ARG A 91 -3.88 -24.61 -33.37
N GLU A 92 -3.64 -25.61 -34.18
CA GLU A 92 -4.22 -25.72 -35.51
C GLU A 92 -5.77 -25.69 -35.43
N GLY A 93 -6.40 -24.76 -36.14
CA GLY A 93 -7.83 -24.53 -36.09
C GLY A 93 -8.36 -23.98 -34.76
N GLY A 94 -7.50 -23.43 -33.94
CA GLY A 94 -7.84 -22.77 -32.66
C GLY A 94 -7.57 -21.27 -32.62
N GLU A 95 -7.94 -20.67 -31.48
CA GLU A 95 -7.73 -19.25 -31.19
C GLU A 95 -6.97 -19.09 -29.88
N PHE A 96 -6.13 -18.05 -29.81
CA PHE A 96 -5.39 -17.69 -28.60
C PHE A 96 -5.56 -16.20 -28.33
N HIS A 97 -6.19 -15.85 -27.20
CA HIS A 97 -6.45 -14.48 -26.78
C HIS A 97 -5.63 -14.15 -25.54
N ILE A 98 -5.07 -12.95 -25.53
CA ILE A 98 -4.29 -12.43 -24.41
C ILE A 98 -5.02 -11.22 -23.83
N ILE A 99 -5.35 -11.27 -22.54
CA ILE A 99 -5.98 -10.19 -21.78
C ILE A 99 -4.97 -9.63 -20.79
N ILE A 100 -4.50 -8.41 -21.04
CA ILE A 100 -3.59 -7.69 -20.14
C ILE A 100 -4.40 -6.76 -19.24
N VAL A 101 -4.33 -6.99 -17.93
CA VAL A 101 -5.09 -6.23 -16.93
C VAL A 101 -4.21 -5.12 -16.37
N ASP A 102 -4.53 -3.88 -16.68
CA ASP A 102 -3.87 -2.71 -16.08
C ASP A 102 -4.33 -2.44 -14.64
N ASN A 103 -5.63 -2.39 -14.41
CA ASN A 103 -6.24 -2.06 -13.11
C ASN A 103 -5.62 -0.82 -12.44
N GLY A 104 -5.29 0.21 -13.24
CA GLY A 104 -4.74 1.48 -12.78
C GLY A 104 -3.23 1.50 -12.49
N ARG A 105 -2.50 0.41 -12.77
CA ARG A 105 -1.04 0.35 -12.56
C ARG A 105 -0.27 1.34 -13.42
N SER A 106 -0.72 1.58 -14.66
CA SER A 106 -0.14 2.59 -15.55
C SER A 106 -0.20 4.00 -14.96
N LYS A 107 -1.30 4.34 -14.28
CA LYS A 107 -1.44 5.62 -13.59
C LYS A 107 -0.46 5.74 -12.42
N ILE A 108 -0.29 4.66 -11.64
CA ILE A 108 0.67 4.63 -10.54
C ILE A 108 2.10 4.71 -11.05
N LEU A 109 2.40 4.06 -12.18
CA LEU A 109 3.71 4.11 -12.82
C LEU A 109 4.08 5.54 -13.27
N ALA A 110 3.10 6.33 -13.69
CA ALA A 110 3.29 7.74 -14.05
C ALA A 110 3.43 8.68 -12.84
N ASP A 111 3.02 8.25 -11.65
CA ASP A 111 3.10 9.04 -10.42
C ASP A 111 4.41 8.79 -9.66
N ARG A 112 5.37 9.68 -9.85
CA ARG A 112 6.69 9.58 -9.19
C ARG A 112 6.63 9.53 -7.65
N LYS A 113 5.58 10.09 -7.03
CA LYS A 113 5.44 10.09 -5.56
C LYS A 113 5.07 8.71 -5.03
N HIS A 114 4.23 7.98 -5.78
CA HIS A 114 3.62 6.72 -5.32
C HIS A 114 4.06 5.48 -6.10
N ILE A 115 4.97 5.63 -7.07
CA ILE A 115 5.47 4.52 -7.92
C ILE A 115 6.00 3.34 -7.11
N LYS A 116 6.64 3.58 -5.96
CA LYS A 116 7.18 2.53 -5.09
C LYS A 116 6.10 1.55 -4.58
N THR A 117 4.81 1.94 -4.59
CA THR A 117 3.70 1.05 -4.23
C THR A 117 3.64 -0.18 -5.14
N LEU A 118 4.05 -0.04 -6.41
CA LEU A 118 4.08 -1.15 -7.38
C LEU A 118 5.09 -2.25 -7.02
N ASN A 119 6.08 -1.95 -6.19
CA ASN A 119 7.06 -2.94 -5.73
C ASN A 119 6.49 -3.93 -4.71
N CYS A 120 5.26 -3.73 -4.22
CA CYS A 120 4.67 -4.55 -3.17
C CYS A 120 4.50 -6.02 -3.57
N ILE A 121 5.16 -6.93 -2.86
CA ILE A 121 5.09 -8.38 -3.03
C ILE A 121 3.99 -9.04 -2.18
N ARG A 122 3.16 -8.27 -1.50
CA ARG A 122 2.03 -8.73 -0.66
C ARG A 122 2.44 -9.63 0.50
N CYS A 123 3.63 -9.50 1.04
CA CYS A 123 4.14 -10.34 2.14
C CYS A 123 3.45 -10.11 3.50
N GLY A 124 2.71 -9.00 3.68
CA GLY A 124 1.97 -8.71 4.91
C GLY A 124 2.80 -8.16 6.08
N ALA A 125 4.13 -8.07 5.97
CA ALA A 125 5.01 -7.63 7.06
C ALA A 125 4.62 -6.26 7.64
N CYS A 126 4.21 -5.32 6.80
CA CYS A 126 3.76 -3.99 7.21
C CYS A 126 2.50 -4.02 8.10
N MET A 127 1.58 -4.96 7.88
CA MET A 127 0.41 -5.14 8.74
C MET A 127 0.81 -5.73 10.09
N ASN A 128 1.70 -6.73 10.06
CA ASN A 128 2.12 -7.42 11.26
C ASN A 128 2.84 -6.49 12.26
N THR A 129 3.63 -5.54 11.80
CA THR A 129 4.33 -4.57 12.65
C THR A 129 3.49 -3.35 13.04
N CYS A 130 2.38 -3.07 12.34
CA CYS A 130 1.61 -1.83 12.51
C CYS A 130 0.86 -1.80 13.86
N PRO A 131 1.15 -0.81 14.74
CA PRO A 131 0.46 -0.71 16.03
C PRO A 131 -1.03 -0.41 15.88
N VAL A 132 -1.43 0.36 14.87
CA VAL A 132 -2.83 0.67 14.59
C VAL A 132 -3.57 -0.59 14.15
N TYR A 133 -3.03 -1.33 13.16
CA TYR A 133 -3.63 -2.57 12.71
C TYR A 133 -3.76 -3.61 13.82
N ARG A 134 -2.75 -3.75 14.67
CA ARG A 134 -2.77 -4.70 15.80
C ARG A 134 -3.83 -4.38 16.85
N ARG A 135 -4.25 -3.12 16.96
CA ARG A 135 -5.29 -2.67 17.92
C ARG A 135 -6.70 -2.70 17.33
N SER A 136 -6.86 -2.29 16.08
CA SER A 136 -8.17 -2.13 15.45
C SER A 136 -8.59 -3.31 14.56
N GLY A 137 -7.63 -4.12 14.12
CA GLY A 137 -7.88 -5.20 13.15
C GLY A 137 -8.15 -4.71 11.74
N GLY A 138 -8.30 -5.66 10.82
CA GLY A 138 -8.49 -5.36 9.39
C GLY A 138 -9.84 -4.73 9.05
N TYR A 139 -10.88 -5.07 9.82
CA TYR A 139 -12.24 -4.59 9.56
C TYR A 139 -12.41 -3.07 9.72
N SER A 140 -11.56 -2.43 10.53
CA SER A 140 -11.59 -0.97 10.71
C SER A 140 -11.14 -0.18 9.47
N TYR A 141 -10.45 -0.85 8.54
CA TYR A 141 -10.07 -0.26 7.26
C TYR A 141 -11.22 -0.41 6.27
N THR A 142 -11.57 0.67 5.60
CA THR A 142 -12.67 0.68 4.62
C THR A 142 -12.29 0.05 3.27
N TYR A 143 -11.01 -0.17 3.03
CA TYR A 143 -10.49 -0.83 1.83
C TYR A 143 -10.28 -2.33 2.09
N PHE A 144 -10.53 -3.18 1.08
CA PHE A 144 -10.47 -4.64 1.22
C PHE A 144 -9.06 -5.19 1.56
N ILE A 145 -8.00 -4.44 1.26
CA ILE A 145 -6.66 -4.71 1.76
C ILE A 145 -6.42 -3.78 2.95
N PRO A 146 -6.25 -4.30 4.17
CA PRO A 146 -6.05 -3.47 5.35
C PRO A 146 -4.58 -3.09 5.56
N GLY A 147 -4.33 -2.29 6.60
CA GLY A 147 -3.00 -1.91 7.02
C GLY A 147 -2.32 -0.85 6.15
N PRO A 148 -1.02 -0.59 6.36
CA PRO A 148 -0.32 0.50 5.71
C PRO A 148 -0.33 0.45 4.17
N ILE A 149 -0.17 -0.74 3.59
CA ILE A 149 -0.27 -0.89 2.12
C ILE A 149 -1.68 -0.63 1.63
N GLY A 150 -2.69 -1.05 2.39
CA GLY A 150 -4.10 -0.83 2.05
C GLY A 150 -4.50 0.63 2.08
N ILE A 151 -3.95 1.42 3.00
CA ILE A 151 -4.13 2.88 3.02
C ILE A 151 -3.66 3.47 1.68
N ASN A 152 -2.43 3.16 1.25
CA ASN A 152 -1.88 3.66 0.00
C ASN A 152 -2.69 3.22 -1.22
N LEU A 153 -3.09 1.94 -1.29
CA LEU A 153 -3.87 1.42 -2.40
C LEU A 153 -5.28 2.03 -2.46
N GLY A 154 -5.91 2.23 -1.31
CA GLY A 154 -7.21 2.91 -1.23
C GLY A 154 -7.14 4.35 -1.75
N MET A 155 -6.12 5.10 -1.33
CA MET A 155 -5.88 6.47 -1.81
C MET A 155 -5.60 6.53 -3.31
N LEU A 156 -4.80 5.61 -3.84
CA LEU A 156 -4.53 5.52 -5.28
C LEU A 156 -5.78 5.20 -6.09
N LYS A 157 -6.70 4.43 -5.53
CA LYS A 157 -7.95 4.04 -6.21
C LYS A 157 -9.01 5.13 -6.16
N ALA A 158 -9.30 5.67 -4.97
CA ALA A 158 -10.37 6.64 -4.76
C ALA A 158 -10.07 7.53 -3.53
N PRO A 159 -9.23 8.56 -3.68
CA PRO A 159 -8.75 9.36 -2.54
C PRO A 159 -9.89 10.03 -1.76
N LEU A 160 -10.94 10.48 -2.44
CA LEU A 160 -12.09 11.11 -1.78
C LEU A 160 -12.95 10.14 -0.95
N HIS A 161 -12.79 8.84 -1.16
CA HIS A 161 -13.53 7.81 -0.44
C HIS A 161 -12.74 7.22 0.73
N TYR A 162 -11.41 7.10 0.59
CA TYR A 162 -10.55 6.41 1.57
C TYR A 162 -9.68 7.34 2.41
N TYR A 163 -9.89 8.67 2.34
CA TYR A 163 -9.03 9.66 3.00
C TYR A 163 -8.95 9.53 4.53
N ASP A 164 -10.00 9.03 5.18
CA ASP A 164 -10.02 8.87 6.64
C ASP A 164 -8.95 7.90 7.15
N ASN A 165 -8.65 6.85 6.37
CA ASN A 165 -7.63 5.87 6.73
C ASN A 165 -6.22 6.48 6.85
N VAL A 166 -5.94 7.53 6.11
CA VAL A 166 -4.66 8.25 6.14
C VAL A 166 -4.44 8.92 7.49
N SER A 167 -5.52 9.48 8.09
CA SER A 167 -5.48 10.14 9.39
C SER A 167 -5.29 9.15 10.55
N ALA A 168 -5.71 7.90 10.39
CA ALA A 168 -5.57 6.85 11.41
C ALA A 168 -4.13 6.39 11.62
N CYS A 169 -3.22 6.63 10.67
CA CYS A 169 -1.82 6.25 10.78
C CYS A 169 -1.07 7.10 11.82
N SER A 170 -0.26 6.47 12.68
CA SER A 170 0.59 7.18 13.66
C SER A 170 1.92 7.69 13.11
N LEU A 171 2.24 7.40 11.83
CA LEU A 171 3.54 7.71 11.19
C LEU A 171 4.75 7.21 11.97
N CYS A 172 4.65 6.04 12.60
CA CYS A 172 5.74 5.46 13.38
C CYS A 172 6.88 4.85 12.52
N TYR A 173 6.76 4.83 11.21
CA TYR A 173 7.72 4.31 10.21
C TYR A 173 8.02 2.82 10.28
N SER A 174 7.55 2.07 11.27
CA SER A 174 7.82 0.64 11.41
C SER A 174 7.48 -0.18 10.15
N CYS A 175 6.45 0.20 9.41
CA CYS A 175 6.06 -0.45 8.14
C CYS A 175 7.05 -0.19 7.00
N SER A 176 7.72 0.97 6.97
CA SER A 176 8.78 1.28 6.01
C SER A 176 10.05 0.48 6.32
N ASP A 177 10.42 0.39 7.60
CA ASP A 177 11.62 -0.32 8.04
C ASP A 177 11.54 -1.82 7.76
N VAL A 178 10.41 -2.46 8.08
CA VAL A 178 10.22 -3.90 7.91
C VAL A 178 10.00 -4.32 6.46
N CYS A 179 9.72 -3.37 5.55
CA CYS A 179 9.40 -3.69 4.17
C CYS A 179 10.60 -4.27 3.41
N PRO A 180 10.54 -5.55 2.96
CA PRO A 180 11.68 -6.20 2.29
C PRO A 180 12.00 -5.56 0.93
N VAL A 181 11.01 -4.96 0.28
CA VAL A 181 11.14 -4.29 -1.03
C VAL A 181 11.13 -2.76 -0.94
N LYS A 182 11.27 -2.22 0.26
CA LYS A 182 11.43 -0.79 0.55
C LYS A 182 10.42 0.12 -0.16
N VAL A 183 9.13 -0.19 0.00
CA VAL A 183 8.02 0.61 -0.56
C VAL A 183 7.95 2.00 0.06
N ASP A 184 8.46 2.17 1.28
CA ASP A 184 8.42 3.42 2.04
C ASP A 184 6.99 3.92 2.31
N LEU A 185 6.23 3.04 2.92
CA LEU A 185 4.79 3.22 3.13
C LEU A 185 4.45 4.44 4.00
N ALA A 186 5.24 4.71 5.03
CA ALA A 186 4.98 5.82 5.93
C ALA A 186 5.16 7.18 5.22
N GLU A 187 6.21 7.32 4.40
CA GLU A 187 6.43 8.51 3.59
C GLU A 187 5.29 8.72 2.59
N GLN A 188 4.84 7.67 1.92
CA GLN A 188 3.70 7.79 1.01
C GLN A 188 2.41 8.21 1.72
N ILE A 189 2.14 7.69 2.93
CA ILE A 189 1.00 8.12 3.74
C ILE A 189 1.14 9.58 4.16
N TYR A 190 2.36 10.03 4.47
CA TYR A 190 2.63 11.43 4.78
C TYR A 190 2.37 12.35 3.56
N LEU A 191 2.82 11.95 2.37
CA LEU A 191 2.53 12.68 1.13
C LEU A 191 1.02 12.78 0.86
N TRP A 192 0.26 11.69 1.10
CA TRP A 192 -1.19 11.73 1.02
C TRP A 192 -1.82 12.73 1.99
N ARG A 193 -1.29 12.87 3.22
CA ARG A 193 -1.79 13.90 4.16
C ARG A 193 -1.61 15.30 3.63
N GLN A 194 -0.49 15.58 2.97
CA GLN A 194 -0.26 16.88 2.32
C GLN A 194 -1.23 17.11 1.15
N ASP A 195 -1.50 16.06 0.36
CA ASP A 195 -2.38 16.18 -0.79
C ASP A 195 -3.88 16.26 -0.39
N LEU A 196 -4.26 15.78 0.81
CA LEU A 196 -5.62 15.95 1.33
C LEU A 196 -6.03 17.41 1.50
N ASP A 197 -5.11 18.29 1.86
CA ASP A 197 -5.38 19.73 1.94
C ASP A 197 -5.72 20.31 0.55
N LYS A 198 -4.99 19.89 -0.48
CA LYS A 198 -5.26 20.27 -1.89
C LYS A 198 -6.59 19.72 -2.41
N LEU A 199 -7.01 18.56 -1.90
CA LEU A 199 -8.29 17.93 -2.24
C LEU A 199 -9.49 18.56 -1.48
N GLY A 200 -9.25 19.60 -0.67
CA GLY A 200 -10.29 20.30 0.09
C GLY A 200 -10.93 19.46 1.21
N LYS A 201 -10.27 18.39 1.65
CA LYS A 201 -10.73 17.50 2.73
C LYS A 201 -10.14 17.83 4.10
N ALA A 202 -9.30 18.86 4.20
CA ALA A 202 -8.83 19.36 5.49
C ALA A 202 -9.96 20.06 6.24
N ASP A 203 -10.16 19.68 7.49
CA ASP A 203 -11.13 20.29 8.38
C ASP A 203 -10.77 21.77 8.57
N ALA A 204 -11.72 22.69 8.31
CA ALA A 204 -11.51 24.13 8.42
C ALA A 204 -11.02 24.55 9.82
N MET A 205 -11.54 23.91 10.88
CA MET A 205 -11.10 24.20 12.25
C MET A 205 -9.63 23.79 12.45
N LYS A 206 -9.22 22.62 11.94
CA LYS A 206 -7.81 22.18 11.99
C LYS A 206 -6.90 23.12 11.21
N LYS A 207 -7.36 23.65 10.09
CA LYS A 207 -6.61 24.59 9.26
C LYS A 207 -6.36 25.92 9.99
N ILE A 208 -7.39 26.45 10.66
CA ILE A 208 -7.29 27.65 11.47
C ILE A 208 -6.35 27.42 12.67
N MET A 209 -6.52 26.30 13.39
CA MET A 209 -5.66 25.97 14.53
C MET A 209 -4.20 25.77 14.11
N SER A 210 -3.95 25.08 13.00
CA SER A 210 -2.59 24.88 12.48
C SER A 210 -1.95 26.18 12.04
N GLY A 211 -2.69 27.07 11.39
CA GLY A 211 -2.20 28.40 11.00
C GLY A 211 -1.89 29.29 12.22
N GLY A 212 -2.73 29.25 13.23
CA GLY A 212 -2.47 29.92 14.50
C GLY A 212 -1.23 29.40 15.22
N MET A 213 -1.05 28.08 15.23
CA MET A 213 0.12 27.43 15.82
C MET A 213 1.39 27.75 15.02
N GLU A 214 1.33 27.72 13.70
CA GLU A 214 2.44 28.13 12.81
C GLU A 214 2.84 29.58 13.05
N PHE A 215 1.87 30.49 13.12
CA PHE A 215 2.11 31.90 13.45
C PHE A 215 2.84 32.07 14.78
N ALA A 216 2.38 31.37 15.81
CA ALA A 216 2.98 31.43 17.14
C ALA A 216 4.39 30.82 17.18
N MET A 217 4.59 29.67 16.57
CA MET A 217 5.88 28.95 16.59
C MET A 217 6.97 29.66 15.77
N ASN A 218 6.61 30.34 14.69
CA ASN A 218 7.57 31.04 13.84
C ASN A 218 8.00 32.40 14.40
N ARG A 219 7.41 32.85 15.51
CA ARG A 219 7.71 34.18 16.14
C ARG A 219 7.99 34.02 17.63
N PRO A 220 9.24 34.22 18.08
CA PRO A 220 9.60 34.03 19.50
C PRO A 220 8.73 34.84 20.47
N TRP A 221 8.35 36.05 20.13
CA TRP A 221 7.50 36.88 20.98
C TRP A 221 6.08 36.29 21.10
N ALA A 222 5.49 35.83 19.99
CA ALA A 222 4.16 35.24 19.97
C ALA A 222 4.15 33.89 20.72
N PHE A 223 5.18 33.09 20.56
CA PHE A 223 5.35 31.83 21.28
C PHE A 223 5.45 32.10 22.82
N ASN A 224 6.32 33.00 23.24
CA ASN A 224 6.48 33.31 24.66
C ASN A 224 5.19 33.84 25.26
N THR A 225 4.50 34.79 24.61
CA THR A 225 3.20 35.29 25.06
C THR A 225 2.17 34.18 25.17
N ALA A 226 2.10 33.26 24.18
CA ALA A 226 1.18 32.14 24.23
C ALA A 226 1.50 31.18 25.39
N MET A 227 2.77 30.95 25.68
CA MET A 227 3.19 30.10 26.79
C MET A 227 2.93 30.75 28.15
N ASP A 228 3.09 32.05 28.27
CA ASP A 228 2.81 32.82 29.52
C ASP A 228 1.30 32.86 29.81
N LEU A 229 0.47 32.90 28.77
CA LEU A 229 -0.99 32.87 28.91
C LEU A 229 -1.56 31.47 29.09
N ALA A 230 -0.81 30.42 28.70
CA ALA A 230 -1.29 29.03 28.73
C ALA A 230 -1.74 28.54 30.13
N PRO A 231 -1.06 28.87 31.26
CA PRO A 231 -1.51 28.47 32.59
C PRO A 231 -2.88 29.04 32.95
N VAL A 232 -3.11 30.33 32.65
CA VAL A 232 -4.39 31.01 32.92
C VAL A 232 -5.48 30.46 31.99
N GLY A 233 -5.20 30.37 30.70
CA GLY A 233 -6.12 29.80 29.73
C GLY A 233 -6.48 28.35 30.02
N GLY A 234 -5.52 27.54 30.46
CA GLY A 234 -5.75 26.16 30.87
C GLY A 234 -6.67 25.98 32.07
N GLU A 235 -6.53 26.86 33.07
CA GLU A 235 -7.47 26.87 34.23
C GLU A 235 -8.87 27.29 33.80
N VAL A 236 -9.01 28.31 32.97
CA VAL A 236 -10.32 28.76 32.46
C VAL A 236 -10.99 27.65 31.67
N LEU A 237 -10.26 26.97 30.76
CA LEU A 237 -10.79 25.85 29.99
C LEU A 237 -11.22 24.68 30.88
N ARG A 238 -10.46 24.41 31.95
CA ARG A 238 -10.81 23.38 32.94
C ARG A 238 -12.08 23.75 33.72
N MET A 239 -12.22 24.98 34.13
CA MET A 239 -13.43 25.49 34.79
C MET A 239 -14.65 25.40 33.87
N MET A 240 -14.47 25.54 32.56
CA MET A 240 -15.52 25.39 31.56
C MET A 240 -15.82 23.90 31.23
N GLY A 241 -15.18 22.96 31.92
CA GLY A 241 -15.37 21.51 31.67
C GLY A 241 -14.79 20.99 30.36
N VAL A 242 -13.87 21.74 29.73
CA VAL A 242 -13.19 21.28 28.51
C VAL A 242 -12.18 20.21 28.89
N THR A 243 -12.28 19.06 28.24
CA THR A 243 -11.39 17.92 28.46
C THR A 243 -10.57 17.61 27.20
N TRP A 244 -9.46 16.88 27.34
CA TRP A 244 -8.65 16.40 26.19
C TRP A 244 -9.35 15.27 25.40
N GLY A 245 -10.60 15.00 25.70
CA GLY A 245 -11.43 13.94 25.15
C GLY A 245 -12.14 13.17 26.24
N LYS A 246 -13.00 12.22 25.89
CA LYS A 246 -13.74 11.43 26.87
C LYS A 246 -12.80 10.72 27.86
N GLY A 247 -12.95 11.01 29.15
CA GLY A 247 -12.18 10.40 30.22
C GLY A 247 -10.72 10.85 30.36
N ARG A 248 -10.36 12.03 29.82
CA ARG A 248 -9.02 12.59 29.94
C ARG A 248 -9.09 14.06 30.33
N ASP A 249 -8.43 14.42 31.44
CA ASP A 249 -8.34 15.79 31.87
C ASP A 249 -7.30 16.58 31.08
N LEU A 250 -7.47 17.89 30.98
CA LEU A 250 -6.45 18.77 30.45
C LEU A 250 -5.20 18.73 31.35
N PRO A 251 -3.99 18.60 30.77
CA PRO A 251 -2.76 18.67 31.55
C PRO A 251 -2.64 20.03 32.24
N LYS A 252 -2.01 20.04 33.43
CA LYS A 252 -1.66 21.28 34.08
C LYS A 252 -0.48 21.92 33.38
N PHE A 253 -0.65 23.12 32.89
CA PHE A 253 0.46 23.87 32.30
C PHE A 253 1.45 24.34 33.39
N ALA A 254 2.73 24.31 33.05
CA ALA A 254 3.78 24.82 33.93
C ALA A 254 3.64 26.36 34.09
N LYS A 255 3.93 26.89 35.27
CA LYS A 255 3.90 28.33 35.57
C LYS A 255 4.99 29.13 34.86
N GLU A 256 6.12 28.50 34.56
CA GLU A 256 7.27 29.07 33.85
C GLU A 256 7.56 28.25 32.62
N ASN A 257 7.86 28.91 31.51
CA ASN A 257 8.25 28.18 30.27
C ASN A 257 9.71 27.68 30.35
N PHE A 258 10.08 26.71 29.51
CA PHE A 258 11.42 26.11 29.53
C PHE A 258 12.53 27.15 29.34
N ASN A 259 12.35 28.13 28.44
CA ASN A 259 13.35 29.17 28.18
C ASN A 259 13.64 30.05 29.43
N GLU A 260 12.60 30.35 30.19
CA GLU A 260 12.76 31.09 31.44
C GLU A 260 13.46 30.27 32.52
N MET A 261 13.06 28.98 32.65
CA MET A 261 13.69 28.06 33.58
C MET A 261 15.18 27.87 33.27
N TRP A 262 15.51 27.76 31.97
CA TRP A 262 16.90 27.66 31.50
C TRP A 262 17.70 28.93 31.83
N LYS A 263 17.17 30.13 31.49
CA LYS A 263 17.82 31.39 31.78
C LYS A 263 18.03 31.61 33.29
N LYS A 264 17.13 31.08 34.13
CA LYS A 264 17.21 31.14 35.60
C LYS A 264 18.10 30.04 36.20
N GLY A 265 18.70 29.18 35.37
CA GLY A 265 19.55 28.06 35.82
C GLY A 265 18.80 26.96 36.59
N LYS A 266 17.47 26.90 36.47
CA LYS A 266 16.63 25.89 37.13
C LYS A 266 16.66 24.53 36.42
N VAL A 267 17.14 24.50 35.18
CA VAL A 267 17.31 23.28 34.37
C VAL A 267 18.76 23.23 33.91
N LYS A 268 19.39 22.08 34.12
CA LYS A 268 20.77 21.77 33.66
C LYS A 268 20.75 21.09 32.32
#